data_ee1d182774e84d475d9ef4aca83f1578
#
_entry.id   ee1d182774e84d475d9ef4aca83f1578
#
_cell.length_a   1.000
_cell.length_b   1.000
_cell.length_c   1.000
_cell.angle_alpha   90.00
_cell.angle_beta   90.00
_cell.angle_gamma   90.00
#
_symmetry.space_group_name_H-M   'P 1'
#
loop_
_entity.id
_entity.type
_entity.pdbx_description
1 polymer ?
#
loop_
_entity_poly.entity_id
_entity_poly.type
_entity_poly.pdbx_seq_one_letter_code
_entity_poly.pdbx_strand_id
1 'polypeptide(L)'
;MAALDTELPLTVDLEGFTYMRQDQQGMLLGIYEINHQHWMMDGAPWDYGIELLNEDIDRIENELTLGFERYPVLQTAGVRNWVNGAFTFSPDGNPLVGPVPGKRNYWSACAVMAGFLQGGGVGKSLAEWMIHGEPEADVYGMDVARYGPFAENKEYIRQTTGQFYSRRFVMTYPNEQLPAGRPLKMAPAHTAMTAAGARWGCSWDLEVPLYFAPDGFDEAPSLKRSNASVSYTHLTLPTTRCG
;
A
#
# COMPACT_ATOMS: atom_id res chain seq x y z
N MET A 1 11.74 -33.91 5.37
CA MET A 1 12.98 -33.51 4.66
C MET A 1 14.16 -33.96 5.48
N ALA A 2 15.31 -34.33 4.84
CA ALA A 2 16.54 -34.53 5.59
C ALA A 2 16.91 -33.23 6.33
N ALA A 3 17.41 -33.35 7.55
CA ALA A 3 17.91 -32.20 8.28
C ALA A 3 19.02 -31.51 7.46
N LEU A 4 18.89 -30.21 7.25
CA LEU A 4 19.96 -29.43 6.63
C LEU A 4 20.97 -29.05 7.71
N ASP A 5 22.25 -29.09 7.37
CA ASP A 5 23.32 -28.70 8.28
C ASP A 5 23.32 -27.21 8.61
N THR A 6 22.64 -26.41 7.77
CA THR A 6 22.51 -24.97 7.95
C THR A 6 21.07 -24.55 7.66
N GLU A 7 20.60 -23.55 8.41
CA GLU A 7 19.29 -22.91 8.18
C GLU A 7 19.26 -22.22 6.81
N LEU A 8 18.18 -22.43 6.07
CA LEU A 8 17.97 -21.75 4.79
C LEU A 8 17.63 -20.26 5.04
N PRO A 9 18.18 -19.35 4.23
CA PRO A 9 17.82 -17.95 4.32
C PRO A 9 16.34 -17.76 3.97
N LEU A 10 15.72 -16.72 4.56
CA LEU A 10 14.42 -16.24 4.09
C LEU A 10 14.55 -15.82 2.63
N THR A 11 13.71 -16.38 1.79
CA THR A 11 13.68 -16.11 0.35
C THR A 11 12.36 -15.43 0.00
N VAL A 12 12.41 -14.37 -0.78
CA VAL A 12 11.23 -13.64 -1.26
C VAL A 12 11.23 -13.64 -2.78
N ASP A 13 10.14 -14.12 -3.37
CA ASP A 13 9.87 -14.05 -4.80
C ASP A 13 8.89 -12.93 -5.07
N LEU A 14 9.39 -11.78 -5.56
CA LEU A 14 8.57 -10.60 -5.82
C LEU A 14 7.65 -10.78 -7.02
N GLU A 15 8.04 -11.59 -8.01
CA GLU A 15 7.23 -11.87 -9.19
C GLU A 15 6.10 -12.87 -8.88
N GLY A 16 6.40 -13.88 -8.04
CA GLY A 16 5.44 -14.89 -7.63
C GLY A 16 4.61 -14.50 -6.40
N PHE A 17 4.83 -13.31 -5.83
CA PHE A 17 4.13 -12.83 -4.63
C PHE A 17 4.23 -13.81 -3.45
N THR A 18 5.36 -14.51 -3.34
CA THR A 18 5.58 -15.52 -2.30
C THR A 18 6.84 -15.26 -1.51
N TYR A 19 6.87 -15.77 -0.30
CA TYR A 19 8.09 -15.88 0.49
C TYR A 19 8.18 -17.25 1.13
N MET A 20 9.39 -17.71 1.39
CA MET A 20 9.66 -19.00 1.97
C MET A 20 10.72 -18.89 3.05
N ARG A 21 10.51 -19.55 4.16
CA ARG A 21 11.50 -19.75 5.21
C ARG A 21 11.46 -21.17 5.74
N GLN A 22 12.57 -21.62 6.26
CA GLN A 22 12.60 -22.85 7.05
C GLN A 22 11.84 -22.65 8.37
N ASP A 23 11.06 -23.66 8.75
CA ASP A 23 10.38 -23.71 10.04
C ASP A 23 10.59 -25.10 10.65
N GLN A 24 11.51 -25.18 11.61
CA GLN A 24 11.96 -26.46 12.20
C GLN A 24 12.43 -27.46 11.12
N GLN A 25 11.73 -28.57 10.95
CA GLN A 25 12.02 -29.56 9.90
C GLN A 25 11.15 -29.44 8.66
N GLY A 26 10.36 -28.37 8.60
CA GLY A 26 9.46 -28.04 7.50
C GLY A 26 9.84 -26.73 6.82
N MET A 27 8.95 -26.29 5.96
CA MET A 27 9.02 -25.00 5.28
C MET A 27 7.71 -24.26 5.44
N LEU A 28 7.79 -22.97 5.67
CA LEU A 28 6.65 -22.07 5.61
C LEU A 28 6.69 -21.37 4.25
N LEU A 29 5.66 -21.57 3.44
CA LEU A 29 5.38 -20.78 2.25
C LEU A 29 4.34 -19.74 2.60
N GLY A 30 4.70 -18.46 2.50
CA GLY A 30 3.77 -17.36 2.66
C GLY A 30 3.39 -16.77 1.31
N ILE A 31 2.17 -16.30 1.22
CA ILE A 31 1.58 -15.78 -0.02
C ILE A 31 1.03 -14.38 0.25
N TYR A 32 1.33 -13.46 -0.66
CA TYR A 32 0.68 -12.16 -0.76
C TYR A 32 -0.28 -12.20 -1.94
N GLU A 33 -1.56 -12.33 -1.66
CA GLU A 33 -2.57 -12.49 -2.70
C GLU A 33 -2.85 -11.19 -3.47
N ILE A 34 -2.99 -11.31 -4.79
CA ILE A 34 -3.44 -10.21 -5.65
C ILE A 34 -4.95 -10.02 -5.52
N ASN A 35 -5.69 -11.13 -5.47
CA ASN A 35 -7.15 -11.15 -5.33
C ASN A 35 -7.59 -11.15 -3.85
N HIS A 36 -7.09 -10.17 -3.08
CA HIS A 36 -7.45 -10.04 -1.68
C HIS A 36 -8.93 -9.71 -1.49
N GLN A 37 -9.46 -10.04 -0.32
CA GLN A 37 -10.81 -9.69 0.10
C GLN A 37 -10.76 -8.74 1.29
N HIS A 38 -11.61 -7.72 1.26
CA HIS A 38 -11.80 -6.87 2.43
C HIS A 38 -12.59 -7.63 3.50
N TRP A 39 -12.05 -7.62 4.70
CA TRP A 39 -12.65 -8.28 5.84
C TRP A 39 -13.36 -7.28 6.73
N MET A 40 -14.55 -7.65 7.22
CA MET A 40 -15.33 -6.89 8.21
C MET A 40 -15.49 -5.40 7.89
N MET A 41 -15.90 -5.07 6.67
CA MET A 41 -16.07 -3.69 6.20
C MET A 41 -17.01 -2.83 7.07
N ASP A 42 -17.93 -3.46 7.78
CA ASP A 42 -18.84 -2.80 8.71
C ASP A 42 -18.37 -2.79 10.17
N GLY A 43 -17.13 -3.20 10.38
CA GLY A 43 -16.48 -3.33 11.67
C GLY A 43 -16.49 -4.78 12.17
N ALA A 44 -15.43 -5.13 12.90
CA ALA A 44 -15.36 -6.44 13.54
C ALA A 44 -16.39 -6.54 14.67
N PRO A 45 -16.94 -7.75 14.97
CA PRO A 45 -17.72 -7.97 16.17
C PRO A 45 -16.95 -7.53 17.42
N TRP A 46 -17.68 -7.02 18.41
CA TRP A 46 -17.03 -6.48 19.61
C TRP A 46 -16.27 -7.53 20.42
N ASP A 47 -16.70 -8.77 20.31
CA ASP A 47 -16.11 -9.95 20.95
C ASP A 47 -15.09 -10.68 20.07
N TYR A 48 -14.78 -10.15 18.87
CA TYR A 48 -13.74 -10.71 18.01
C TYR A 48 -12.37 -10.66 18.71
N GLY A 49 -11.72 -11.80 18.76
CA GLY A 49 -10.45 -11.99 19.44
C GLY A 49 -9.30 -12.40 18.50
N ILE A 50 -8.42 -13.23 18.99
CA ILE A 50 -7.26 -13.77 18.25
C ILE A 50 -7.72 -15.03 17.49
N GLU A 51 -8.46 -14.81 16.42
CA GLU A 51 -9.02 -15.88 15.59
C GLU A 51 -8.39 -15.89 14.21
N LEU A 52 -8.10 -17.09 13.72
CA LEU A 52 -7.72 -17.29 12.32
C LEU A 52 -9.00 -17.52 11.49
N LEU A 53 -8.95 -17.10 10.24
CA LEU A 53 -9.98 -17.35 9.26
C LEU A 53 -9.80 -18.76 8.66
N ASN A 54 -10.87 -19.28 8.07
CA ASN A 54 -10.78 -20.51 7.30
C ASN A 54 -9.84 -20.34 6.11
N GLU A 55 -9.22 -21.42 5.69
CA GLU A 55 -8.44 -21.45 4.47
C GLU A 55 -9.32 -21.12 3.26
N ASP A 56 -8.76 -20.39 2.31
CA ASP A 56 -9.39 -20.02 1.03
C ASP A 56 -8.35 -20.23 -0.08
N ILE A 57 -8.16 -21.51 -0.42
CA ILE A 57 -7.09 -21.96 -1.32
C ILE A 57 -7.38 -21.53 -2.75
N ASP A 58 -8.63 -21.58 -3.16
CA ASP A 58 -9.04 -21.24 -4.54
C ASP A 58 -8.68 -19.79 -4.87
N ARG A 59 -8.72 -18.90 -3.90
CA ARG A 59 -8.39 -17.47 -4.09
C ARG A 59 -6.90 -17.23 -4.32
N ILE A 60 -6.04 -18.12 -3.85
CA ILE A 60 -4.58 -18.01 -3.93
C ILE A 60 -3.96 -19.08 -4.86
N GLU A 61 -4.76 -19.76 -5.67
CA GLU A 61 -4.33 -20.87 -6.52
C GLU A 61 -3.17 -20.47 -7.46
N ASN A 62 -3.27 -19.27 -8.04
CA ASN A 62 -2.24 -18.78 -8.97
C ASN A 62 -0.89 -18.59 -8.27
N GLU A 63 -0.87 -17.89 -7.13
CA GLU A 63 0.33 -17.62 -6.35
C GLU A 63 0.89 -18.93 -5.75
N LEU A 64 0.02 -19.84 -5.34
CA LEU A 64 0.41 -21.16 -4.84
C LEU A 64 1.09 -21.98 -5.93
N THR A 65 0.55 -21.94 -7.14
CA THR A 65 1.15 -22.62 -8.32
C THR A 65 2.53 -22.06 -8.62
N LEU A 66 2.70 -20.74 -8.66
CA LEU A 66 3.99 -20.08 -8.83
C LEU A 66 4.97 -20.46 -7.70
N GLY A 67 4.49 -20.51 -6.47
CA GLY A 67 5.27 -20.98 -5.33
C GLY A 67 5.78 -22.42 -5.49
N PHE A 68 4.96 -23.31 -6.02
CA PHE A 68 5.37 -24.69 -6.29
C PHE A 68 6.35 -24.80 -7.47
N GLU A 69 6.23 -23.96 -8.48
CA GLU A 69 7.21 -23.86 -9.57
C GLU A 69 8.55 -23.35 -9.04
N ARG A 70 8.54 -22.37 -8.17
CA ARG A 70 9.75 -21.78 -7.59
C ARG A 70 10.43 -22.68 -6.57
N TYR A 71 9.64 -23.45 -5.81
CA TYR A 71 10.10 -24.39 -4.79
C TYR A 71 9.56 -25.81 -5.06
N PRO A 72 10.11 -26.53 -6.04
CA PRO A 72 9.56 -27.83 -6.51
C PRO A 72 9.42 -28.90 -5.42
N VAL A 73 10.22 -28.83 -4.36
CA VAL A 73 10.12 -29.74 -3.22
C VAL A 73 8.74 -29.69 -2.54
N LEU A 74 8.05 -28.57 -2.63
CA LEU A 74 6.72 -28.39 -2.04
C LEU A 74 5.62 -29.13 -2.82
N GLN A 75 5.82 -29.47 -4.09
CA GLN A 75 4.85 -30.21 -4.89
C GLN A 75 4.56 -31.62 -4.35
N THR A 76 5.52 -32.19 -3.64
CA THR A 76 5.41 -33.51 -3.05
C THR A 76 5.31 -33.50 -1.52
N ALA A 77 5.37 -32.32 -0.92
CA ALA A 77 5.26 -32.16 0.53
C ALA A 77 3.78 -32.15 0.96
N GLY A 78 3.49 -32.78 2.10
CA GLY A 78 2.18 -32.63 2.75
C GLY A 78 2.08 -31.26 3.45
N VAL A 79 0.88 -30.69 3.46
CA VAL A 79 0.60 -29.49 4.24
C VAL A 79 0.28 -29.87 5.68
N ARG A 80 1.01 -29.28 6.62
CA ARG A 80 0.79 -29.51 8.05
C ARG A 80 -0.27 -28.59 8.63
N ASN A 81 -0.26 -27.34 8.21
CA ASN A 81 -1.15 -26.31 8.77
C ASN A 81 -1.36 -25.18 7.78
N TRP A 82 -2.54 -24.56 7.82
CA TRP A 82 -2.89 -23.36 7.12
C TRP A 82 -3.02 -22.20 8.11
N VAL A 83 -2.54 -21.05 7.73
CA VAL A 83 -2.67 -19.82 8.51
C VAL A 83 -3.27 -18.75 7.60
N ASN A 84 -4.51 -18.39 7.87
CA ASN A 84 -5.22 -17.31 7.20
C ASN A 84 -5.71 -16.34 8.27
N GLY A 85 -5.32 -15.07 8.18
CA GLY A 85 -5.64 -14.07 9.19
C GLY A 85 -5.90 -12.71 8.58
N ALA A 86 -6.74 -11.93 9.25
CA ALA A 86 -6.98 -10.56 8.87
C ALA A 86 -5.71 -9.72 9.00
N PHE A 87 -5.41 -8.91 7.99
CA PHE A 87 -4.25 -8.06 7.93
C PHE A 87 -4.68 -6.59 7.86
N THR A 88 -4.07 -5.74 8.68
CA THR A 88 -4.49 -4.34 8.80
C THR A 88 -3.70 -3.42 7.90
N PHE A 89 -4.39 -2.49 7.23
CA PHE A 89 -3.79 -1.48 6.37
C PHE A 89 -4.45 -0.12 6.58
N SER A 90 -3.63 0.92 6.60
CA SER A 90 -4.08 2.29 6.34
C SER A 90 -4.17 2.56 4.82
N PRO A 91 -4.77 3.67 4.37
CA PRO A 91 -4.90 3.98 2.95
C PRO A 91 -3.57 4.02 2.17
N ASP A 92 -2.48 4.41 2.79
CA ASP A 92 -1.13 4.47 2.21
C ASP A 92 -0.21 3.34 2.70
N GLY A 93 -0.72 2.43 3.53
CA GLY A 93 0.04 1.32 4.10
C GLY A 93 1.01 1.67 5.21
N ASN A 94 1.17 2.95 5.56
CA ASN A 94 2.02 3.37 6.67
C ASN A 94 1.25 3.34 8.00
N PRO A 95 1.93 3.19 9.14
CA PRO A 95 1.29 3.24 10.46
C PRO A 95 0.49 4.53 10.71
N LEU A 96 -0.42 4.47 11.67
CA LEU A 96 -1.18 5.61 12.19
C LEU A 96 -0.72 5.88 13.61
N VAL A 97 0.23 6.80 13.78
CA VAL A 97 0.93 7.05 15.04
C VAL A 97 0.78 8.51 15.44
N GLY A 98 0.74 8.79 16.74
CA GLY A 98 0.74 10.14 17.27
C GLY A 98 -0.57 10.58 17.91
N PRO A 99 -0.67 11.87 18.28
CA PRO A 99 -1.87 12.43 18.92
C PRO A 99 -3.02 12.50 17.93
N VAL A 100 -4.18 11.97 18.32
CA VAL A 100 -5.36 11.99 17.46
C VAL A 100 -5.96 13.41 17.44
N PRO A 101 -6.11 14.04 16.26
CA PRO A 101 -6.63 15.40 16.16
C PRO A 101 -8.00 15.57 16.83
N GLY A 102 -8.13 16.67 17.59
CA GLY A 102 -9.38 16.99 18.31
C GLY A 102 -9.64 16.14 19.55
N LYS A 103 -8.74 15.23 19.94
CA LYS A 103 -8.87 14.40 21.14
C LYS A 103 -7.74 14.68 22.13
N ARG A 104 -8.10 15.16 23.31
CA ARG A 104 -7.10 15.43 24.36
C ARG A 104 -6.61 14.13 24.99
N ASN A 105 -5.30 13.96 25.12
CA ASN A 105 -4.64 12.79 25.73
C ASN A 105 -5.04 11.45 25.06
N TYR A 106 -5.39 11.47 23.80
CA TYR A 106 -5.70 10.28 23.03
C TYR A 106 -4.66 10.09 21.92
N TRP A 107 -3.98 8.96 21.96
CA TRP A 107 -2.85 8.64 21.12
C TRP A 107 -3.13 7.40 20.28
N SER A 108 -2.64 7.38 19.07
CA SER A 108 -2.76 6.24 18.15
C SER A 108 -1.41 5.55 17.98
N ALA A 109 -1.44 4.23 17.88
CA ALA A 109 -0.36 3.38 17.38
C ALA A 109 -0.99 2.19 16.65
N CYS A 110 -1.68 2.49 15.55
CA CYS A 110 -2.48 1.54 14.78
C CYS A 110 -1.89 1.28 13.39
N ALA A 111 -2.47 0.32 12.67
CA ALA A 111 -2.11 -0.03 11.30
C ALA A 111 -0.60 -0.31 11.12
N VAL A 112 0.06 -0.83 12.12
CA VAL A 112 1.47 -1.26 12.05
C VAL A 112 1.50 -2.63 11.41
N MET A 113 1.32 -2.68 10.08
CA MET A 113 1.18 -3.95 9.36
C MET A 113 2.44 -4.82 9.44
N ALA A 114 3.61 -4.22 9.37
CA ALA A 114 4.90 -4.89 9.55
C ALA A 114 5.33 -4.85 11.04
N GLY A 115 4.44 -5.32 11.93
CA GLY A 115 4.53 -5.15 13.37
C GLY A 115 5.89 -5.48 13.97
N PHE A 116 6.46 -6.64 13.65
CA PHE A 116 7.78 -7.05 14.16
C PHE A 116 8.93 -6.17 13.64
N LEU A 117 8.81 -5.64 12.43
CA LEU A 117 9.84 -4.79 11.83
C LEU A 117 9.73 -3.33 12.25
N GLN A 118 8.51 -2.83 12.43
CA GLN A 118 8.25 -1.40 12.69
C GLN A 118 7.91 -1.11 14.15
N GLY A 119 7.44 -2.09 14.92
CA GLY A 119 6.89 -1.88 16.25
C GLY A 119 7.84 -1.19 17.23
N GLY A 120 9.12 -1.53 17.19
CA GLY A 120 10.14 -0.88 18.03
C GLY A 120 10.32 0.60 17.72
N GLY A 121 10.41 0.94 16.41
CA GLY A 121 10.53 2.34 15.97
C GLY A 121 9.25 3.14 16.24
N VAL A 122 8.10 2.56 15.99
CA VAL A 122 6.79 3.17 16.30
C VAL A 122 6.68 3.46 17.80
N GLY A 123 7.04 2.49 18.66
CA GLY A 123 7.00 2.66 20.10
C GLY A 123 7.96 3.74 20.61
N LYS A 124 9.19 3.79 20.08
CA LYS A 124 10.17 4.83 20.41
C LYS A 124 9.62 6.21 20.03
N SER A 125 9.24 6.41 18.79
CA SER A 125 8.73 7.69 18.29
C SER A 125 7.49 8.17 19.05
N LEU A 126 6.57 7.25 19.36
CA LEU A 126 5.38 7.59 20.14
C LEU A 126 5.74 8.02 21.58
N ALA A 127 6.67 7.32 22.23
CA ALA A 127 7.12 7.67 23.58
C ALA A 127 7.81 9.05 23.61
N GLU A 128 8.68 9.33 22.64
CA GLU A 128 9.32 10.65 22.49
C GLU A 128 8.27 11.75 22.30
N TRP A 129 7.29 11.49 21.43
CA TRP A 129 6.20 12.44 21.17
C TRP A 129 5.38 12.75 22.42
N MET A 130 5.06 11.73 23.22
CA MET A 130 4.34 11.91 24.48
C MET A 130 5.14 12.69 25.53
N ILE A 131 6.46 12.49 25.59
CA ILE A 131 7.32 13.07 26.63
C ILE A 131 7.80 14.46 26.21
N HIS A 132 8.20 14.63 24.96
CA HIS A 132 8.88 15.84 24.48
C HIS A 132 8.00 16.73 23.60
N GLY A 133 6.78 16.26 23.21
CA GLY A 133 5.88 16.98 22.33
C GLY A 133 6.14 16.75 20.85
N GLU A 134 7.28 16.16 20.50
CA GLU A 134 7.65 15.77 19.14
C GLU A 134 8.65 14.60 19.18
N PRO A 135 8.68 13.72 18.18
CA PRO A 135 9.70 12.69 18.05
C PRO A 135 10.99 13.28 17.47
N GLU A 136 12.13 12.65 17.77
CA GLU A 136 13.45 13.05 17.26
C GLU A 136 13.53 12.85 15.72
N ALA A 137 12.93 11.78 15.22
CA ALA A 137 12.93 11.46 13.80
C ALA A 137 11.75 12.12 13.07
N ASP A 138 11.92 12.40 11.77
CA ASP A 138 10.82 12.78 10.90
C ASP A 138 9.88 11.58 10.71
N VAL A 139 8.71 11.64 11.32
CA VAL A 139 7.68 10.60 11.27
C VAL A 139 6.41 11.05 10.55
N TYR A 140 6.48 12.11 9.75
CA TYR A 140 5.31 12.65 9.04
C TYR A 140 4.54 11.57 8.26
N GLY A 141 5.24 10.65 7.63
CA GLY A 141 4.62 9.52 6.92
C GLY A 141 3.85 8.53 7.82
N MET A 142 4.01 8.61 9.15
CA MET A 142 3.27 7.80 10.12
C MET A 142 2.28 8.63 10.95
N ASP A 143 2.34 9.96 10.90
CA ASP A 143 1.45 10.82 11.68
C ASP A 143 -0.01 10.57 11.33
N VAL A 144 -0.82 10.22 12.33
CA VAL A 144 -2.26 10.03 12.12
C VAL A 144 -2.95 11.31 11.63
N ALA A 145 -2.40 12.48 11.94
CA ALA A 145 -2.91 13.78 11.50
C ALA A 145 -2.71 14.06 10.00
N ARG A 146 -1.94 13.22 9.28
CA ARG A 146 -1.81 13.35 7.82
C ARG A 146 -3.10 13.15 7.06
N TYR A 147 -4.08 12.51 7.68
CA TYR A 147 -5.41 12.31 7.11
C TYR A 147 -6.41 13.36 7.61
N GLY A 148 -7.23 13.84 6.67
CA GLY A 148 -8.37 14.68 6.98
C GLY A 148 -9.68 13.87 7.12
N PRO A 149 -10.82 14.54 7.30
CA PRO A 149 -12.14 13.89 7.47
C PRO A 149 -12.55 12.98 6.31
N PHE A 150 -11.98 13.16 5.12
CA PHE A 150 -12.23 12.28 3.96
C PHE A 150 -11.86 10.83 4.20
N ALA A 151 -10.89 10.57 5.08
CA ALA A 151 -10.45 9.22 5.41
C ALA A 151 -11.45 8.45 6.29
N GLU A 152 -12.55 9.07 6.72
CA GLU A 152 -13.68 8.37 7.33
C GLU A 152 -14.58 7.67 6.29
N ASN A 153 -14.40 7.99 5.00
CA ASN A 153 -15.16 7.38 3.92
C ASN A 153 -14.72 5.93 3.70
N LYS A 154 -15.61 4.99 3.97
CA LYS A 154 -15.33 3.55 3.82
C LYS A 154 -14.93 3.16 2.40
N GLU A 155 -15.54 3.77 1.38
CA GLU A 155 -15.21 3.47 -0.01
C GLU A 155 -13.81 3.98 -0.38
N TYR A 156 -13.41 5.15 0.12
CA TYR A 156 -12.05 5.65 -0.01
C TYR A 156 -11.04 4.66 0.61
N ILE A 157 -11.29 4.24 1.84
CA ILE A 157 -10.43 3.27 2.54
C ILE A 157 -10.36 1.96 1.76
N ARG A 158 -11.50 1.43 1.33
CA ARG A 158 -11.58 0.18 0.56
C ARG A 158 -10.75 0.24 -0.72
N GLN A 159 -10.90 1.30 -1.51
CA GLN A 159 -10.17 1.45 -2.76
C GLN A 159 -8.68 1.63 -2.54
N THR A 160 -8.29 2.50 -1.62
CA THR A 160 -6.87 2.82 -1.40
C THR A 160 -6.10 1.69 -0.76
N THR A 161 -6.65 1.03 0.26
CA THR A 161 -6.02 -0.13 0.90
C THR A 161 -5.92 -1.32 -0.06
N GLY A 162 -6.96 -1.54 -0.87
CA GLY A 162 -6.96 -2.57 -1.89
C GLY A 162 -5.88 -2.33 -2.95
N GLN A 163 -5.81 -1.13 -3.48
CA GLN A 163 -4.78 -0.75 -4.44
C GLN A 163 -3.37 -0.86 -3.83
N PHE A 164 -3.19 -0.39 -2.60
CA PHE A 164 -1.90 -0.48 -1.92
C PHE A 164 -1.45 -1.94 -1.79
N TYR A 165 -2.33 -2.82 -1.31
CA TYR A 165 -1.98 -4.21 -1.07
C TYR A 165 -1.71 -4.99 -2.36
N SER A 166 -2.58 -4.88 -3.36
CA SER A 166 -2.41 -5.58 -4.63
C SER A 166 -1.20 -5.12 -5.43
N ARG A 167 -0.66 -3.93 -5.16
CA ARG A 167 0.52 -3.39 -5.82
C ARG A 167 1.80 -3.47 -4.98
N ARG A 168 1.78 -4.17 -3.87
CA ARG A 168 2.89 -4.20 -2.90
C ARG A 168 4.25 -4.51 -3.52
N PHE A 169 4.29 -5.42 -4.48
CA PHE A 169 5.51 -5.83 -5.18
C PHE A 169 5.53 -5.42 -6.66
N VAL A 170 4.52 -4.70 -7.10
CA VAL A 170 4.48 -4.20 -8.48
C VAL A 170 5.39 -3.00 -8.63
N MET A 171 6.25 -3.04 -9.63
CA MET A 171 7.13 -1.92 -9.94
C MET A 171 6.30 -0.71 -10.37
N THR A 172 6.56 0.43 -9.74
CA THR A 172 5.92 1.70 -10.07
C THR A 172 6.66 2.38 -11.22
N TYR A 173 5.93 2.82 -12.23
CA TYR A 173 6.50 3.62 -13.31
C TYR A 173 6.76 5.06 -12.86
N PRO A 174 7.76 5.73 -13.44
CA PRO A 174 7.97 7.17 -13.21
C PRO A 174 6.70 7.98 -13.52
N ASN A 175 6.30 8.84 -12.61
CA ASN A 175 5.09 9.68 -12.71
C ASN A 175 3.76 8.90 -12.83
N GLU A 176 3.74 7.63 -12.55
CA GLU A 176 2.50 6.86 -12.52
C GLU A 176 1.53 7.45 -11.50
N GLN A 177 0.29 7.64 -11.92
CA GLN A 177 -0.78 8.16 -11.07
C GLN A 177 -1.79 7.07 -10.78
N LEU A 178 -1.86 6.66 -9.53
CA LEU A 178 -2.77 5.60 -9.11
C LEU A 178 -4.20 6.14 -8.92
N PRO A 179 -5.24 5.40 -9.39
CA PRO A 179 -6.60 5.93 -9.45
C PRO A 179 -7.40 5.82 -8.16
N ALA A 180 -7.01 4.96 -7.20
CA ALA A 180 -7.84 4.69 -6.03
C ALA A 180 -8.10 5.94 -5.19
N GLY A 181 -9.36 6.10 -4.77
CA GLY A 181 -9.79 7.23 -3.94
C GLY A 181 -9.82 8.58 -4.65
N ARG A 182 -9.63 8.62 -5.97
CA ARG A 182 -9.59 9.87 -6.76
C ARG A 182 -10.86 10.06 -7.62
N PRO A 183 -11.24 11.32 -7.94
CA PRO A 183 -10.70 12.59 -7.41
C PRO A 183 -11.17 12.87 -5.98
N LEU A 184 -10.30 13.37 -5.11
CA LEU A 184 -10.66 13.72 -3.73
C LEU A 184 -10.93 15.22 -3.57
N LYS A 185 -9.99 16.05 -4.00
CA LYS A 185 -10.12 17.51 -4.02
C LYS A 185 -9.90 18.04 -5.43
N MET A 186 -10.74 18.94 -5.88
CA MET A 186 -10.69 19.52 -7.22
C MET A 186 -10.70 21.04 -7.16
N ALA A 187 -9.87 21.67 -8.00
CA ALA A 187 -9.93 23.10 -8.20
C ALA A 187 -11.23 23.51 -8.95
N PRO A 188 -11.75 24.72 -8.79
CA PRO A 188 -12.94 25.19 -9.52
C PRO A 188 -12.82 25.06 -11.05
N ALA A 189 -11.62 25.15 -11.59
CA ALA A 189 -11.34 25.01 -13.02
C ALA A 189 -11.21 23.56 -13.51
N HIS A 190 -11.34 22.56 -12.64
CA HIS A 190 -11.09 21.13 -12.97
C HIS A 190 -11.89 20.68 -14.20
N THR A 191 -13.18 20.93 -14.23
CA THR A 191 -14.04 20.52 -15.35
C THR A 191 -13.63 21.16 -16.68
N ALA A 192 -13.31 22.44 -16.66
CA ALA A 192 -12.87 23.16 -17.86
C ALA A 192 -11.49 22.66 -18.35
N MET A 193 -10.57 22.39 -17.43
CA MET A 193 -9.26 21.82 -17.77
C MET A 193 -9.38 20.39 -18.30
N THR A 194 -10.27 19.57 -17.73
CA THR A 194 -10.55 18.22 -18.24
C THR A 194 -11.08 18.29 -19.68
N ALA A 195 -12.02 19.19 -19.96
CA ALA A 195 -12.53 19.42 -21.33
C ALA A 195 -11.44 19.92 -22.29
N ALA A 196 -10.41 20.58 -21.79
CA ALA A 196 -9.23 21.00 -22.56
C ALA A 196 -8.15 19.92 -22.68
N GLY A 197 -8.42 18.68 -22.25
CA GLY A 197 -7.49 17.56 -22.38
C GLY A 197 -6.50 17.39 -21.24
N ALA A 198 -6.75 17.99 -20.06
CA ALA A 198 -5.86 17.81 -18.92
C ALA A 198 -5.71 16.35 -18.52
N ARG A 199 -4.46 15.93 -18.27
CA ARG A 199 -4.10 14.69 -17.61
C ARG A 199 -3.73 15.01 -16.17
N TRP A 200 -4.31 14.27 -15.23
CA TRP A 200 -4.31 14.63 -13.83
C TRP A 200 -3.34 13.82 -13.01
N GLY A 201 -2.62 14.51 -12.12
CA GLY A 201 -1.90 13.92 -11.00
C GLY A 201 -2.52 14.36 -9.68
N CYS A 202 -2.04 13.80 -8.60
CA CYS A 202 -2.48 14.14 -7.25
C CYS A 202 -1.33 14.73 -6.45
N SER A 203 -1.55 15.87 -5.83
CA SER A 203 -0.62 16.50 -4.88
C SER A 203 -1.38 16.92 -3.64
N TRP A 204 -1.06 16.32 -2.49
CA TRP A 204 -1.78 16.59 -1.23
C TRP A 204 -3.30 16.45 -1.36
N ASP A 205 -3.72 15.36 -2.00
CA ASP A 205 -5.11 15.03 -2.31
C ASP A 205 -5.81 15.98 -3.29
N LEU A 206 -5.12 16.99 -3.79
CA LEU A 206 -5.64 17.91 -4.81
C LEU A 206 -5.29 17.41 -6.20
N GLU A 207 -6.28 17.34 -7.08
CA GLU A 207 -6.05 17.08 -8.50
C GLU A 207 -5.31 18.26 -9.13
N VAL A 208 -4.13 17.99 -9.68
CA VAL A 208 -3.30 18.97 -10.37
C VAL A 208 -3.10 18.53 -11.82
N PRO A 209 -3.23 19.42 -12.81
CA PRO A 209 -2.97 19.07 -14.20
C PRO A 209 -1.46 18.85 -14.38
N LEU A 210 -1.08 17.69 -14.85
CA LEU A 210 0.30 17.37 -15.17
C LEU A 210 0.67 17.92 -16.56
N TYR A 211 -0.20 17.71 -17.53
CA TYR A 211 -0.06 18.22 -18.89
C TYR A 211 -1.43 18.22 -19.58
N PHE A 212 -1.50 18.83 -20.76
CA PHE A 212 -2.67 18.80 -21.64
C PHE A 212 -2.35 17.98 -22.88
N ALA A 213 -3.16 16.97 -23.15
CA ALA A 213 -3.02 16.07 -24.28
C ALA A 213 -4.06 16.38 -25.35
N PRO A 214 -3.71 16.31 -26.64
CA PRO A 214 -4.68 16.35 -27.73
C PRO A 214 -5.64 15.15 -27.66
N ASP A 215 -6.75 15.27 -28.34
CA ASP A 215 -7.74 14.19 -28.44
C ASP A 215 -7.12 12.90 -28.98
N GLY A 216 -7.45 11.79 -28.34
CA GLY A 216 -6.94 10.46 -28.70
C GLY A 216 -5.50 10.19 -28.27
N PHE A 217 -4.83 11.12 -27.61
CA PHE A 217 -3.50 10.86 -27.05
C PHE A 217 -3.64 10.13 -25.71
N ASP A 218 -3.08 8.93 -25.65
CA ASP A 218 -2.94 8.15 -24.43
C ASP A 218 -1.51 7.60 -24.35
N GLU A 219 -0.78 7.99 -23.32
CA GLU A 219 0.58 7.54 -23.11
C GLU A 219 0.61 6.50 -21.99
N ALA A 220 0.85 5.25 -22.35
CA ALA A 220 1.00 4.20 -21.36
C ALA A 220 2.25 4.42 -20.50
N PRO A 221 2.19 4.17 -19.19
CA PRO A 221 3.36 4.23 -18.32
C PRO A 221 4.48 3.34 -18.84
N SER A 222 5.72 3.81 -18.78
CA SER A 222 6.89 3.06 -19.19
C SER A 222 8.13 3.47 -18.37
N LEU A 223 9.14 2.59 -18.36
CA LEU A 223 10.46 2.91 -17.77
C LEU A 223 11.33 3.76 -18.70
N LYS A 224 10.87 4.03 -19.92
CA LYS A 224 11.54 4.90 -20.86
C LYS A 224 11.15 6.36 -20.59
N ARG A 225 11.95 7.28 -21.13
CA ARG A 225 11.60 8.70 -21.13
C ARG A 225 10.25 8.90 -21.81
N SER A 226 9.32 9.54 -21.14
CA SER A 226 7.97 9.82 -21.64
C SER A 226 7.76 11.31 -21.89
N ASN A 227 6.80 11.66 -22.75
CA ASN A 227 6.40 13.04 -22.96
C ASN A 227 5.76 13.64 -21.70
N ALA A 228 5.08 12.85 -20.90
CA ALA A 228 4.50 13.26 -19.62
C ALA A 228 5.59 13.81 -18.66
N SER A 229 6.76 13.16 -18.60
CA SER A 229 7.87 13.62 -17.74
C SER A 229 8.55 14.89 -18.27
N VAL A 230 8.45 15.18 -19.57
CA VAL A 230 9.01 16.39 -20.19
C VAL A 230 8.03 17.55 -20.14
N SER A 231 6.75 17.28 -20.31
CA SER A 231 5.69 18.30 -20.28
C SER A 231 5.59 18.98 -18.91
N TYR A 232 5.89 18.27 -17.84
CA TYR A 232 5.93 18.84 -16.50
C TYR A 232 6.95 19.98 -16.36
N THR A 233 8.06 19.90 -17.03
CA THR A 233 9.10 20.96 -17.01
C THR A 233 8.77 22.14 -17.95
N HIS A 234 7.89 21.96 -18.92
CA HIS A 234 7.53 23.00 -19.90
C HIS A 234 6.24 23.76 -19.55
N LEU A 235 5.36 23.22 -18.71
CA LEU A 235 4.13 23.87 -18.28
C LEU A 235 4.33 24.94 -17.19
N THR A 236 5.52 25.04 -16.60
CA THR A 236 5.80 25.98 -15.52
C THR A 236 6.15 27.40 -16.00
N LEU A 237 6.26 27.63 -17.29
CA LEU A 237 6.46 28.96 -17.85
C LEU A 237 5.47 29.20 -19.00
N PRO A 238 4.38 29.92 -18.79
CA PRO A 238 3.76 30.59 -19.91
C PRO A 238 4.79 31.59 -20.43
N THR A 239 5.48 31.23 -21.49
CA THR A 239 6.14 32.24 -22.29
C THR A 239 5.03 33.08 -22.90
N THR A 240 4.60 34.09 -22.18
CA THR A 240 3.92 35.22 -22.75
C THR A 240 4.89 35.84 -23.75
N ARG A 241 4.77 35.46 -25.01
CA ARG A 241 5.14 36.38 -26.06
C ARG A 241 4.13 37.53 -25.95
N CYS A 242 4.54 38.56 -25.26
CA CYS A 242 4.01 39.89 -25.52
C CYS A 242 4.58 40.26 -26.90
N GLY A 243 3.74 40.17 -27.92
CA GLY A 243 3.93 40.87 -29.16
C GLY A 243 3.21 42.20 -29.12
#